data_7c421639b7667280e0a211a6a69c596d
#
_entry.id   7c421639b7667280e0a211a6a69c596d
#
_cell.length_a   1.000
_cell.length_b   1.000
_cell.length_c   1.000
_cell.angle_alpha   90.00
_cell.angle_beta   90.00
_cell.angle_gamma   90.00
#
_symmetry.space_group_name_H-M   'P 1'
#
loop_
_entity.id
_entity.type
_entity.pdbx_description
1 polymer ?
#
loop_
_entity_poly.entity_id
_entity_poly.type
_entity_poly.pdbx_seq_one_letter_code
_entity_poly.pdbx_strand_id
1 'polypeptide(L)'
;HCIFVNNVALAGHVTIGDYAILGAYSAVHQFCQIGDHSFIAASSMVRQNVLPYILVEGGHDARACGLNKEGLRRNGFTDEAMSALCAAYKLIFRKNLTVEQALEELKPLISDYLPVRLMATALKNSDRGIIR
;
A
#
# COMPACT_ATOMS: atom_id res chain seq x y z
N HIS A 1 6.53 -14.46 2.90
CA HIS A 1 5.63 -14.51 4.08
C HIS A 1 4.25 -13.91 3.79
N CYS A 2 3.76 -14.04 2.55
CA CYS A 2 2.42 -13.58 2.21
C CYS A 2 1.36 -14.52 2.78
N ILE A 3 0.19 -13.98 3.10
CA ILE A 3 -0.97 -14.75 3.53
C ILE A 3 -2.11 -14.52 2.55
N PHE A 4 -2.57 -15.58 1.91
CA PHE A 4 -3.77 -15.59 1.08
C PHE A 4 -4.84 -16.39 1.80
N VAL A 5 -5.91 -15.69 2.21
CA VAL A 5 -7.03 -16.33 2.87
C VAL A 5 -7.92 -17.02 1.82
N ASN A 6 -8.94 -17.74 2.25
CA ASN A 6 -9.77 -18.55 1.36
C ASN A 6 -10.31 -17.78 0.14
N ASN A 7 -10.20 -18.41 -1.04
CA ASN A 7 -10.80 -17.92 -2.29
C ASN A 7 -10.29 -16.54 -2.76
N VAL A 8 -9.02 -16.24 -2.48
CA VAL A 8 -8.36 -15.07 -3.09
C VAL A 8 -8.20 -15.32 -4.59
N ALA A 9 -8.54 -14.35 -5.42
CA ALA A 9 -8.40 -14.42 -6.87
C ALA A 9 -7.38 -13.39 -7.37
N LEU A 10 -6.36 -13.87 -8.06
CA LEU A 10 -5.36 -13.02 -8.70
C LEU A 10 -5.46 -13.19 -10.22
N ALA A 11 -5.66 -12.08 -10.94
CA ALA A 11 -5.63 -12.12 -12.40
C ALA A 11 -4.17 -12.18 -12.91
N GLY A 12 -3.99 -12.21 -14.23
CA GLY A 12 -2.67 -12.39 -14.83
C GLY A 12 -1.70 -11.25 -14.50
N HIS A 13 -0.43 -11.59 -14.34
CA HIS A 13 0.67 -10.64 -14.13
C HIS A 13 0.53 -9.76 -12.89
N VAL A 14 -0.17 -10.22 -11.86
CA VAL A 14 -0.21 -9.55 -10.57
C VAL A 14 1.09 -9.82 -9.82
N THR A 15 1.66 -8.77 -9.23
CA THR A 15 2.84 -8.86 -8.36
C THR A 15 2.42 -8.60 -6.92
N ILE A 16 2.82 -9.49 -6.02
CA ILE A 16 2.54 -9.37 -4.58
C ILE A 16 3.87 -9.17 -3.84
N GLY A 17 3.95 -8.09 -3.08
CA GLY A 17 5.10 -7.76 -2.25
C GLY A 17 5.20 -8.63 -0.99
N ASP A 18 6.30 -8.50 -0.28
CA ASP A 18 6.58 -9.29 0.91
C ASP A 18 5.62 -8.95 2.07
N TYR A 19 5.27 -9.97 2.84
CA TYR A 19 4.39 -9.83 4.02
C TYR A 19 3.00 -9.26 3.73
N ALA A 20 2.56 -9.24 2.47
CA ALA A 20 1.21 -8.81 2.12
C ALA A 20 0.17 -9.84 2.57
N ILE A 21 -0.98 -9.35 3.01
CA ILE A 21 -2.11 -10.18 3.44
C ILE A 21 -3.32 -9.86 2.57
N LEU A 22 -3.88 -10.87 1.93
CA LEU A 22 -5.09 -10.75 1.14
C LEU A 22 -6.21 -11.52 1.83
N GLY A 23 -7.24 -10.78 2.26
CA GLY A 23 -8.40 -11.33 2.96
C GLY A 23 -9.25 -12.23 2.08
N ALA A 24 -10.12 -13.02 2.71
CA ALA A 24 -10.96 -13.98 2.02
C ALA A 24 -11.82 -13.32 0.93
N TYR A 25 -11.93 -13.98 -0.22
CA TYR A 25 -12.71 -13.52 -1.37
C TYR A 25 -12.26 -12.16 -1.95
N SER A 26 -11.07 -11.68 -1.60
CA SER A 26 -10.50 -10.50 -2.27
C SER A 26 -10.04 -10.86 -3.68
N ALA A 27 -10.09 -9.89 -4.57
CA ALA A 27 -9.68 -10.07 -5.96
C ALA A 27 -8.76 -8.93 -6.40
N VAL A 28 -7.75 -9.26 -7.22
CA VAL A 28 -6.80 -8.28 -7.74
C VAL A 28 -6.81 -8.32 -9.26
N HIS A 29 -7.05 -7.16 -9.88
CA HIS A 29 -7.10 -7.00 -11.33
C HIS A 29 -5.72 -7.24 -11.96
N GLN A 30 -5.72 -7.65 -13.24
CA GLN A 30 -4.48 -7.95 -13.96
C GLN A 30 -3.49 -6.78 -13.95
N PHE A 31 -2.21 -7.11 -13.92
CA PHE A 31 -1.08 -6.18 -13.90
C PHE A 31 -0.96 -5.29 -12.66
N CYS A 32 -1.85 -5.40 -11.67
CA CYS A 32 -1.71 -4.65 -10.43
C CYS A 32 -0.51 -5.13 -9.60
N GLN A 33 0.07 -4.20 -8.87
CA GLN A 33 1.12 -4.46 -7.90
C GLN A 33 0.58 -4.19 -6.49
N ILE A 34 0.74 -5.15 -5.60
CA ILE A 34 0.40 -5.03 -4.18
C ILE A 34 1.71 -4.87 -3.40
N GLY A 35 1.88 -3.73 -2.76
CA GLY A 35 3.12 -3.40 -2.08
C GLY A 35 3.35 -4.21 -0.80
N ASP A 36 4.59 -4.19 -0.32
CA ASP A 36 5.01 -4.90 0.88
C ASP A 36 4.17 -4.52 2.10
N HIS A 37 3.90 -5.49 2.96
CA HIS A 37 3.15 -5.28 4.21
C HIS A 37 1.75 -4.67 4.04
N SER A 38 1.20 -4.67 2.82
CA SER A 38 -0.18 -4.22 2.59
C SER A 38 -1.18 -5.23 3.15
N PHE A 39 -2.34 -4.73 3.54
CA PHE A 39 -3.46 -5.56 3.96
C PHE A 39 -4.68 -5.25 3.10
N ILE A 40 -5.16 -6.25 2.39
CA ILE A 40 -6.39 -6.18 1.59
C ILE A 40 -7.49 -6.87 2.39
N ALA A 41 -8.50 -6.11 2.81
CA ALA A 41 -9.60 -6.65 3.59
C ALA A 41 -10.44 -7.65 2.77
N ALA A 42 -11.17 -8.51 3.46
CA ALA A 42 -12.01 -9.52 2.81
C ALA A 42 -13.00 -8.90 1.82
N SER A 43 -13.25 -9.60 0.73
CA SER A 43 -14.19 -9.22 -0.34
C SER A 43 -13.86 -7.89 -1.05
N SER A 44 -12.64 -7.38 -0.91
CA SER A 44 -12.22 -6.14 -1.59
C SER A 44 -11.73 -6.43 -3.01
N MET A 45 -12.15 -5.58 -3.96
CA MET A 45 -11.75 -5.67 -5.35
C MET A 45 -10.71 -4.60 -5.68
N VAL A 46 -9.47 -5.00 -5.85
CA VAL A 46 -8.35 -4.12 -6.14
C VAL A 46 -8.19 -3.97 -7.65
N ARG A 47 -8.31 -2.74 -8.17
CA ARG A 47 -8.23 -2.44 -9.60
C ARG A 47 -7.03 -1.59 -10.01
N GLN A 48 -6.32 -1.05 -9.03
CA GLN A 48 -5.12 -0.23 -9.23
C GLN A 48 -4.04 -0.69 -8.26
N ASN A 49 -2.82 -0.20 -8.44
CA ASN A 49 -1.71 -0.54 -7.57
C ASN A 49 -1.97 -0.12 -6.12
N VAL A 50 -1.53 -0.94 -5.18
CA VAL A 50 -1.56 -0.65 -3.75
C VAL A 50 -0.14 -0.36 -3.30
N LEU A 51 0.08 0.83 -2.75
CA LEU A 51 1.39 1.19 -2.21
C LEU A 51 1.75 0.31 -1.01
N PRO A 52 3.05 0.14 -0.72
CA PRO A 52 3.48 -0.58 0.48
C PRO A 52 2.82 -0.03 1.76
N TYR A 53 2.56 -0.92 2.69
CA TYR A 53 2.08 -0.62 4.05
C TYR A 53 0.62 -0.18 4.14
N ILE A 54 -0.13 -0.18 3.05
CA ILE A 54 -1.50 0.35 2.99
C ILE A 54 -2.54 -0.70 3.37
N LEU A 55 -3.54 -0.28 4.14
CA LEU A 55 -4.78 -1.00 4.39
C LEU A 55 -5.81 -0.61 3.31
N VAL A 56 -6.35 -1.61 2.62
CA VAL A 56 -7.40 -1.43 1.61
C VAL A 56 -8.65 -2.17 2.06
N GLU A 57 -9.79 -1.49 2.03
CA GLU A 57 -11.10 -2.09 2.32
C GLU A 57 -12.20 -1.41 1.51
N GLY A 58 -13.41 -1.99 1.51
CA GLY A 58 -14.58 -1.37 0.86
C GLY A 58 -15.24 -2.20 -0.25
N GLY A 59 -15.00 -3.49 -0.30
CA GLY A 59 -15.69 -4.38 -1.24
C GLY A 59 -15.45 -3.98 -2.70
N HIS A 60 -16.54 -3.75 -3.47
CA HIS A 60 -16.44 -3.38 -4.89
C HIS A 60 -15.79 -2.01 -5.10
N ASP A 61 -16.01 -1.09 -4.18
CA ASP A 61 -15.41 0.25 -4.18
C ASP A 61 -14.22 0.35 -3.22
N ALA A 62 -13.36 -0.64 -3.23
CA ALA A 62 -12.21 -0.72 -2.36
C ALA A 62 -11.32 0.54 -2.45
N ARG A 63 -10.91 1.03 -1.28
CA ARG A 63 -10.13 2.26 -1.14
C ARG A 63 -8.99 2.08 -0.15
N ALA A 64 -7.98 2.92 -0.28
CA ALA A 64 -6.95 3.05 0.74
C ALA A 64 -7.52 3.74 1.99
N CYS A 65 -7.53 3.01 3.10
CA CYS A 65 -8.17 3.47 4.35
C CYS A 65 -7.16 3.90 5.42
N GLY A 66 -5.88 3.71 5.19
CA GLY A 66 -4.82 4.05 6.11
C GLY A 66 -3.63 3.13 5.99
N LEU A 67 -2.77 3.16 6.98
CA LEU A 67 -1.67 2.21 7.10
C LEU A 67 -2.12 0.93 7.80
N ASN A 68 -1.54 -0.18 7.40
CA ASN A 68 -1.66 -1.47 8.10
C ASN A 68 -0.86 -1.45 9.42
N LYS A 69 -1.25 -0.59 10.35
CA LYS A 69 -0.49 -0.34 11.60
C LYS A 69 -0.27 -1.59 12.41
N GLU A 70 -1.28 -2.44 12.51
CA GLU A 70 -1.18 -3.69 13.28
C GLU A 70 -0.16 -4.64 12.67
N GLY A 71 -0.22 -4.85 11.36
CA GLY A 71 0.76 -5.68 10.66
C GLY A 71 2.18 -5.13 10.78
N LEU A 72 2.35 -3.82 10.70
CA LEU A 72 3.65 -3.18 10.82
C LEU A 72 4.24 -3.37 12.24
N ARG A 73 3.43 -3.18 13.28
CA ARG A 73 3.86 -3.45 14.67
C ARG A 73 4.29 -4.89 14.87
N ARG A 74 3.49 -5.84 14.38
CA ARG A 74 3.81 -7.28 14.46
C ARG A 74 5.11 -7.64 13.74
N ASN A 75 5.46 -6.89 12.70
CA ASN A 75 6.70 -7.07 11.94
C ASN A 75 7.86 -6.21 12.45
N GLY A 76 7.76 -5.61 13.63
CA GLY A 76 8.88 -4.95 14.30
C GLY A 76 9.19 -3.54 13.82
N PHE A 77 8.26 -2.86 13.14
CA PHE A 77 8.46 -1.46 12.74
C PHE A 77 8.52 -0.57 13.97
N THR A 78 9.51 0.32 14.02
CA THR A 78 9.69 1.26 15.13
C THR A 78 8.61 2.34 15.14
N ASP A 79 8.38 2.97 16.30
CA ASP A 79 7.42 4.07 16.40
C ASP A 79 7.83 5.26 15.53
N GLU A 80 9.14 5.53 15.38
CA GLU A 80 9.67 6.57 14.51
C GLU A 80 9.36 6.28 13.04
N ALA A 81 9.59 5.05 12.59
CA ALA A 81 9.26 4.64 11.22
C ALA A 81 7.75 4.71 10.97
N MET A 82 6.93 4.30 11.95
CA MET A 82 5.48 4.40 11.88
C MET A 82 5.00 5.85 11.76
N SER A 83 5.60 6.76 12.53
CA SER A 83 5.29 8.19 12.46
C SER A 83 5.66 8.78 11.10
N ALA A 84 6.83 8.42 10.57
CA ALA A 84 7.27 8.85 9.24
C ALA A 84 6.33 8.32 8.13
N LEU A 85 5.91 7.07 8.21
CA LEU A 85 4.92 6.50 7.28
C LEU A 85 3.55 7.18 7.40
N CYS A 86 3.11 7.55 8.59
CA CYS A 86 1.88 8.32 8.79
C CYS A 86 1.96 9.69 8.11
N ALA A 87 3.10 10.38 8.24
CA ALA A 87 3.33 11.66 7.56
C ALA A 87 3.33 11.49 6.04
N ALA A 88 4.00 10.46 5.53
CA ALA A 88 4.02 10.13 4.10
C ALA A 88 2.61 9.81 3.58
N TYR A 89 1.84 9.03 4.30
CA TYR A 89 0.45 8.72 3.95
C TYR A 89 -0.39 9.99 3.79
N LYS A 90 -0.29 10.92 4.72
CA LYS A 90 -1.04 12.19 4.66
C LYS A 90 -0.65 13.01 3.42
N LEU A 91 0.63 13.07 3.08
CA LEU A 91 1.11 13.78 1.89
C LEU A 91 0.56 13.16 0.59
N ILE A 92 0.53 11.84 0.50
CA ILE A 92 0.11 11.13 -0.72
C ILE A 92 -1.42 11.10 -0.85
N PHE A 93 -2.16 10.84 0.24
CA PHE A 93 -3.59 10.50 0.20
C PHE A 93 -4.52 11.60 0.69
N ARG A 94 -4.05 12.60 1.42
CA ARG A 94 -4.91 13.56 2.12
C ARG A 94 -4.76 15.01 1.69
N LYS A 95 -3.68 15.38 1.02
CA LYS A 95 -3.39 16.78 0.66
C LYS A 95 -3.70 17.14 -0.79
N ASN A 96 -4.30 16.29 -1.57
CA ASN A 96 -4.61 16.52 -2.98
C ASN A 96 -3.42 17.00 -3.82
N LEU A 97 -2.23 16.54 -3.51
CA LEU A 97 -1.02 16.86 -4.26
C LEU A 97 -0.95 15.99 -5.53
N THR A 98 -0.31 16.53 -6.56
CA THR A 98 0.12 15.69 -7.68
C THR A 98 1.21 14.71 -7.21
N VAL A 99 1.47 13.67 -8.00
CA VAL A 99 2.55 12.71 -7.68
C VAL A 99 3.89 13.44 -7.53
N GLU A 100 4.20 14.36 -8.43
CA GLU A 100 5.43 15.15 -8.41
C GLU A 100 5.53 16.01 -7.16
N GLN A 101 4.45 16.69 -6.78
CA GLN A 101 4.39 17.51 -5.57
C GLN A 101 4.56 16.66 -4.31
N ALA A 102 3.89 15.50 -4.25
CA ALA A 102 4.01 14.59 -3.12
C ALA A 102 5.45 14.06 -2.98
N LEU A 103 6.07 13.65 -4.08
CA LEU A 103 7.46 13.19 -4.08
C LEU A 103 8.44 14.29 -3.63
N GLU A 104 8.21 15.53 -4.03
CA GLU A 104 9.02 16.67 -3.60
C GLU A 104 8.91 16.89 -2.09
N GLU A 105 7.71 16.89 -1.54
CA GLU A 105 7.48 17.04 -0.11
C GLU A 105 7.96 15.86 0.73
N LEU A 106 8.08 14.66 0.14
CA LEU A 106 8.59 13.47 0.81
C LEU A 106 10.12 13.45 0.96
N LYS A 107 10.86 14.26 0.22
CA LYS A 107 12.34 14.21 0.19
C LYS A 107 13.01 14.15 1.56
N PRO A 108 12.64 14.97 2.56
CA PRO A 108 13.26 14.89 3.89
C PRO A 108 13.04 13.53 4.56
N LEU A 109 11.85 12.95 4.43
CA LEU A 109 11.52 11.65 5.01
C LEU A 109 12.19 10.49 4.25
N ILE A 110 12.33 10.60 2.94
CA ILE A 110 13.01 9.62 2.09
C ILE A 110 14.46 9.45 2.51
N SER A 111 15.15 10.54 2.87
CA SER A 111 16.53 10.51 3.31
C SER A 111 16.72 9.73 4.60
N ASP A 112 15.78 9.85 5.54
CA ASP A 112 15.94 9.36 6.90
C ASP A 112 15.29 7.99 7.13
N TYR A 113 14.29 7.61 6.32
CA TYR A 113 13.50 6.40 6.55
C TYR A 113 13.37 5.54 5.30
N LEU A 114 13.99 4.35 5.34
CA LEU A 114 13.90 3.37 4.24
C LEU A 114 12.45 3.01 3.88
N PRO A 115 11.53 2.77 4.84
CA PRO A 115 10.13 2.47 4.49
C PRO A 115 9.46 3.58 3.68
N VAL A 116 9.72 4.84 3.98
CA VAL A 116 9.20 5.98 3.21
C VAL A 116 9.78 6.00 1.79
N ARG A 117 11.07 5.70 1.66
CA ARG A 117 11.74 5.58 0.35
C ARG A 117 11.07 4.51 -0.51
N LEU A 118 10.79 3.35 0.06
CA LEU A 118 10.13 2.25 -0.67
C LEU A 118 8.71 2.64 -1.10
N MET A 119 7.95 3.30 -0.24
CA MET A 119 6.63 3.83 -0.59
C MET A 119 6.71 4.87 -1.72
N ALA A 120 7.65 5.79 -1.66
CA ALA A 120 7.86 6.82 -2.70
C ALA A 120 8.29 6.21 -4.04
N THR A 121 9.15 5.21 -4.01
CA THR A 121 9.57 4.48 -5.21
C THR A 121 8.39 3.76 -5.86
N ALA A 122 7.55 3.11 -5.08
CA ALA A 122 6.34 2.45 -5.56
C ALA A 122 5.37 3.47 -6.17
N LEU A 123 5.19 4.63 -5.54
CA LEU A 123 4.35 5.72 -6.07
C LEU A 123 4.87 6.19 -7.43
N LYS A 124 6.16 6.44 -7.55
CA LYS A 124 6.81 6.89 -8.79
C LYS A 124 6.63 5.88 -9.93
N ASN A 125 6.66 4.58 -9.61
CA ASN A 125 6.60 3.50 -10.59
C ASN A 125 5.18 3.02 -10.87
N SER A 126 4.15 3.66 -10.34
CA SER A 126 2.75 3.26 -10.51
C SER A 126 2.12 3.90 -11.75
N ASP A 127 2.51 3.43 -12.93
CA ASP A 127 2.05 3.96 -14.23
C ASP A 127 0.53 3.87 -14.41
N ARG A 128 -0.11 2.90 -13.79
CA ARG A 128 -1.56 2.69 -13.81
C ARG A 128 -2.33 3.46 -12.73
N GLY A 129 -1.62 4.27 -11.96
CA GLY A 129 -2.18 4.93 -10.77
C GLY A 129 -2.25 4.00 -9.56
N ILE A 130 -2.59 4.58 -8.44
CA ILE A 130 -2.73 3.90 -7.17
C ILE A 130 -4.18 3.92 -6.69
N ILE A 131 -4.57 2.91 -5.90
CA ILE A 131 -5.85 2.93 -5.19
C ILE A 131 -5.81 4.04 -4.14
N ARG A 132 -6.89 4.82 -4.08
CA ARG A 132 -6.99 5.95 -3.14
C ARG A 132 -8.17 5.82 -2.22
#